data_8183b1fa847eb5e19d906ee8964370e3
#
_entry.id   8183b1fa847eb5e19d906ee8964370e3
#
_cell.length_a   1.000
_cell.length_b   1.000
_cell.length_c   1.000
_cell.angle_alpha   90.00
_cell.angle_beta   90.00
_cell.angle_gamma   90.00
#
_symmetry.space_group_name_H-M   'P 1'
#
loop_
_entity.id
_entity.type
_entity.pdbx_description
1 polymer ?
#
loop_
_entity_poly.entity_id
_entity_poly.type
_entity_poly.pdbx_seq_one_letter_code
_entity_poly.pdbx_strand_id
1 'polypeptide(L)'
;MSKPLTLPRPAAQRGAALMVVLVLLLIMTVLGLSSLRGTLMSQRMAANTYDRNISLQAAESALREGEAVVAAGTLPATSFTYPCTAGKCAQPTATAGNPDRWADPSFAGWQNGSMLSGDANMTPQYFIELMGNAPNWPGCDQEIPMHPNCLTPRYRITARNLDPTGAGNSDRSLVVLQSNYAAALPSP
;
A
#
# COMPACT_ATOMS: atom_id res chain seq x y z
N MET A 1 -46.27 -54.21 -68.27
CA MET A 1 -46.17 -52.78 -68.41
C MET A 1 -45.94 -52.24 -67.01
N SER A 2 -44.68 -51.97 -66.64
CA SER A 2 -44.28 -51.50 -65.29
C SER A 2 -44.13 -49.94 -65.32
N LYS A 3 -44.90 -49.25 -64.48
CA LYS A 3 -44.94 -47.82 -64.38
C LYS A 3 -43.76 -47.35 -63.51
N PRO A 4 -42.91 -46.43 -63.92
CA PRO A 4 -41.81 -45.97 -63.07
C PRO A 4 -42.33 -45.04 -61.95
N LEU A 5 -41.96 -45.37 -60.71
CA LEU A 5 -42.16 -44.52 -59.53
C LEU A 5 -41.19 -43.34 -59.59
N THR A 6 -41.70 -42.13 -59.84
CA THR A 6 -40.97 -40.90 -59.74
C THR A 6 -40.93 -40.46 -58.26
N LEU A 7 -39.77 -40.54 -57.59
CA LEU A 7 -39.54 -40.00 -56.31
C LEU A 7 -39.57 -38.45 -56.37
N PRO A 8 -40.30 -37.77 -55.45
CA PRO A 8 -40.32 -36.30 -55.42
C PRO A 8 -38.92 -35.75 -55.05
N ARG A 9 -38.41 -34.89 -55.90
CA ARG A 9 -37.15 -34.12 -55.58
C ARG A 9 -37.38 -33.29 -54.35
N PRO A 10 -36.47 -33.36 -53.37
CA PRO A 10 -36.52 -32.43 -52.18
C PRO A 10 -36.36 -30.98 -52.64
N ALA A 11 -37.34 -30.15 -52.35
CA ALA A 11 -37.28 -28.72 -52.59
C ALA A 11 -36.05 -28.12 -51.91
N ALA A 12 -35.20 -27.47 -52.69
CA ALA A 12 -33.94 -26.84 -52.17
C ALA A 12 -34.26 -25.71 -51.20
N GLN A 13 -34.22 -25.99 -49.92
CA GLN A 13 -34.31 -24.96 -48.82
C GLN A 13 -33.01 -24.17 -48.74
N ARG A 14 -32.70 -23.36 -49.74
CA ARG A 14 -31.44 -22.56 -49.79
C ARG A 14 -31.47 -21.30 -48.93
N GLY A 15 -32.63 -20.79 -48.48
CA GLY A 15 -32.75 -19.56 -47.72
C GLY A 15 -32.71 -19.73 -46.18
N ALA A 16 -33.28 -20.84 -45.67
CA ALA A 16 -33.39 -21.06 -44.22
C ALA A 16 -32.03 -21.35 -43.53
N ALA A 17 -31.13 -22.04 -44.21
CA ALA A 17 -29.81 -22.35 -43.68
C ALA A 17 -28.99 -21.12 -43.38
N LEU A 18 -29.07 -20.08 -44.25
CA LEU A 18 -28.33 -18.83 -44.02
C LEU A 18 -28.83 -18.07 -42.80
N MET A 19 -30.16 -18.06 -42.56
CA MET A 19 -30.72 -17.44 -41.34
C MET A 19 -30.26 -18.16 -40.05
N VAL A 20 -30.27 -19.48 -40.05
CA VAL A 20 -29.85 -20.29 -38.91
C VAL A 20 -28.36 -20.04 -38.60
N VAL A 21 -27.50 -20.03 -39.61
CA VAL A 21 -26.07 -19.74 -39.43
C VAL A 21 -25.84 -18.32 -38.87
N LEU A 22 -26.59 -17.34 -39.36
CA LEU A 22 -26.48 -15.95 -38.91
C LEU A 22 -26.89 -15.79 -37.44
N VAL A 23 -27.98 -16.44 -37.02
CA VAL A 23 -28.43 -16.46 -35.63
C VAL A 23 -27.43 -17.17 -34.72
N LEU A 24 -26.89 -18.32 -35.15
CA LEU A 24 -25.86 -19.05 -34.36
C LEU A 24 -24.60 -18.23 -34.22
N LEU A 25 -24.17 -17.55 -35.27
CA LEU A 25 -22.98 -16.68 -35.24
C LEU A 25 -23.20 -15.49 -34.29
N LEU A 26 -24.40 -14.91 -34.29
CA LEU A 26 -24.77 -13.83 -33.38
C LEU A 26 -24.76 -14.28 -31.91
N ILE A 27 -25.30 -15.46 -31.61
CA ILE A 27 -25.29 -16.04 -30.27
C ILE A 27 -23.85 -16.30 -29.81
N MET A 28 -23.01 -16.91 -30.65
CA MET A 28 -21.61 -17.19 -30.30
C MET A 28 -20.81 -15.91 -30.07
N THR A 29 -21.04 -14.84 -30.86
CA THR A 29 -20.35 -13.56 -30.66
C THR A 29 -20.78 -12.89 -29.36
N VAL A 30 -22.05 -12.90 -29.00
CA VAL A 30 -22.55 -12.34 -27.72
C VAL A 30 -21.99 -13.10 -26.52
N LEU A 31 -21.95 -14.43 -26.57
CA LEU A 31 -21.38 -15.27 -25.52
C LEU A 31 -19.87 -15.04 -25.39
N GLY A 32 -19.15 -14.92 -26.51
CA GLY A 32 -17.72 -14.60 -26.51
C GLY A 32 -17.40 -13.23 -25.87
N LEU A 33 -18.17 -12.22 -26.24
CA LEU A 33 -18.00 -10.86 -25.64
C LEU A 33 -18.32 -10.83 -24.14
N SER A 34 -19.32 -11.58 -23.69
CA SER A 34 -19.65 -11.70 -22.26
C SER A 34 -18.51 -12.33 -21.45
N SER A 35 -17.87 -13.36 -21.99
CA SER A 35 -16.73 -14.04 -21.35
C SER A 35 -15.51 -13.10 -21.20
N LEU A 36 -15.24 -12.27 -22.21
CA LEU A 36 -14.12 -11.32 -22.18
C LEU A 36 -14.26 -10.24 -21.10
N ARG A 37 -15.47 -9.77 -20.82
CA ARG A 37 -15.71 -8.77 -19.77
C ARG A 37 -15.35 -9.29 -18.38
N GLY A 38 -15.66 -10.54 -18.08
CA GLY A 38 -15.30 -11.18 -16.80
C GLY A 38 -13.80 -11.30 -16.60
N THR A 39 -13.08 -11.68 -17.65
CA THR A 39 -11.60 -11.81 -17.61
C THR A 39 -10.91 -10.47 -17.40
N LEU A 40 -11.34 -9.41 -18.08
CA LEU A 40 -10.78 -8.07 -17.92
C LEU A 40 -10.98 -7.51 -16.51
N MET A 41 -12.13 -7.75 -15.90
CA MET A 41 -12.40 -7.33 -14.52
C MET A 41 -11.51 -8.08 -13.52
N SER A 42 -11.36 -9.38 -13.70
CA SER A 42 -10.47 -10.22 -12.89
C SER A 42 -9.00 -9.77 -12.99
N GLN A 43 -8.53 -9.46 -14.20
CA GLN A 43 -7.16 -8.95 -14.42
C GLN A 43 -6.93 -7.61 -13.74
N ARG A 44 -7.88 -6.68 -13.81
CA ARG A 44 -7.79 -5.39 -13.11
C ARG A 44 -7.75 -5.55 -11.59
N MET A 45 -8.57 -6.43 -11.03
CA MET A 45 -8.54 -6.74 -9.60
C MET A 45 -7.19 -7.34 -9.19
N ALA A 46 -6.66 -8.28 -9.97
CA ALA A 46 -5.35 -8.88 -9.71
C ALA A 46 -4.23 -7.85 -9.76
N ALA A 47 -4.22 -6.96 -10.76
CA ALA A 47 -3.24 -5.88 -10.88
C ALA A 47 -3.29 -4.91 -9.70
N ASN A 48 -4.48 -4.49 -9.27
CA ASN A 48 -4.64 -3.61 -8.11
C ASN A 48 -4.19 -4.29 -6.81
N THR A 49 -4.49 -5.57 -6.63
CA THR A 49 -4.04 -6.33 -5.47
C THR A 49 -2.51 -6.47 -5.45
N TYR A 50 -1.92 -6.73 -6.60
CA TYR A 50 -0.48 -6.81 -6.77
C TYR A 50 0.20 -5.48 -6.43
N ASP A 51 -0.28 -4.35 -6.99
CA ASP A 51 0.26 -3.02 -6.69
C ASP A 51 0.16 -2.68 -5.20
N ARG A 52 -0.97 -3.00 -4.56
CA ARG A 52 -1.15 -2.78 -3.12
C ARG A 52 -0.18 -3.61 -2.27
N ASN A 53 0.07 -4.87 -2.65
CA ASN A 53 1.00 -5.74 -1.92
C ASN A 53 2.44 -5.23 -2.04
N ILE A 54 2.88 -4.80 -3.21
CA ILE A 54 4.20 -4.19 -3.39
C ILE A 54 4.30 -2.88 -2.61
N SER A 55 3.27 -2.04 -2.66
CA SER A 55 3.21 -0.79 -1.90
C SER A 55 3.31 -1.03 -0.40
N LEU A 56 2.66 -2.09 0.12
CA LEU A 56 2.77 -2.48 1.52
C LEU A 56 4.20 -2.89 1.88
N GLN A 57 4.83 -3.75 1.06
CA GLN A 57 6.22 -4.19 1.29
C GLN A 57 7.20 -3.00 1.26
N ALA A 58 6.99 -2.04 0.37
CA ALA A 58 7.78 -0.82 0.32
C ALA A 58 7.64 0.01 1.60
N ALA A 59 6.41 0.23 2.07
CA ALA A 59 6.16 0.96 3.30
C ALA A 59 6.74 0.23 4.53
N GLU A 60 6.62 -1.12 4.58
CA GLU A 60 7.22 -1.94 5.65
C GLU A 60 8.75 -1.86 5.64
N SER A 61 9.38 -1.84 4.47
CA SER A 61 10.84 -1.71 4.38
C SER A 61 11.33 -0.38 4.97
N ALA A 62 10.66 0.73 4.65
CA ALA A 62 10.97 2.03 5.22
C ALA A 62 10.67 2.11 6.72
N LEU A 63 9.60 1.46 7.17
CA LEU A 63 9.28 1.39 8.59
C LEU A 63 10.38 0.69 9.38
N ARG A 64 10.86 -0.45 8.88
CA ARG A 64 11.97 -1.20 9.50
C ARG A 64 13.28 -0.43 9.47
N GLU A 65 13.53 0.34 8.40
CA GLU A 65 14.71 1.22 8.33
C GLU A 65 14.63 2.32 9.41
N GLY A 66 13.48 2.95 9.58
CA GLY A 66 13.22 3.90 10.66
C GLY A 66 13.38 3.29 12.05
N GLU A 67 12.89 2.07 12.27
CA GLU A 67 13.06 1.31 13.51
C GLU A 67 14.53 0.98 13.78
N ALA A 68 15.29 0.59 12.76
CA ALA A 68 16.72 0.31 12.87
C ALA A 68 17.52 1.57 13.27
N VAL A 69 17.15 2.74 12.76
CA VAL A 69 17.76 4.03 13.14
C VAL A 69 17.55 4.31 14.64
N VAL A 70 16.36 4.02 15.15
CA VAL A 70 16.05 4.18 16.60
C VAL A 70 16.74 3.11 17.43
N ALA A 71 16.72 1.85 16.96
CA ALA A 71 17.32 0.73 17.66
C ALA A 71 18.83 0.83 17.83
N ALA A 72 19.52 1.55 16.93
CA ALA A 72 20.95 1.83 17.05
C ALA A 72 21.32 2.65 18.31
N GLY A 73 20.33 3.27 18.99
CA GLY A 73 20.49 3.89 20.30
C GLY A 73 21.39 5.13 20.35
N THR A 74 21.86 5.61 19.20
CA THR A 74 22.84 6.71 19.10
C THR A 74 22.22 8.08 18.90
N LEU A 75 20.90 8.22 18.99
CA LEU A 75 20.18 9.44 18.71
C LEU A 75 19.97 10.28 19.98
N PRO A 76 20.69 11.39 20.16
CA PRO A 76 20.38 12.32 21.25
C PRO A 76 19.03 13.00 21.00
N ALA A 77 18.31 13.34 22.06
CA ALA A 77 17.01 14.03 21.97
C ALA A 77 17.09 15.34 21.18
N THR A 78 18.25 16.00 21.20
CA THR A 78 18.55 17.23 20.42
C THR A 78 18.55 17.05 18.92
N SER A 79 18.60 15.80 18.42
CA SER A 79 18.50 15.49 16.99
C SER A 79 17.07 15.66 16.44
N PHE A 80 16.07 15.69 17.33
CA PHE A 80 14.66 15.80 16.98
C PHE A 80 14.23 17.26 17.06
N THR A 81 14.06 17.88 15.90
CA THR A 81 13.87 19.31 15.77
C THR A 81 12.51 19.70 15.18
N TYR A 82 12.16 20.98 15.31
CA TYR A 82 11.10 21.60 14.56
C TYR A 82 11.66 22.83 13.80
N PRO A 83 11.54 22.88 12.48
CA PRO A 83 11.05 21.83 11.56
C PRO A 83 11.92 20.56 11.59
N CYS A 84 11.38 19.45 11.09
CA CYS A 84 12.09 18.17 11.05
C CYS A 84 13.38 18.23 10.24
N THR A 85 14.41 17.59 10.72
CA THR A 85 15.71 17.50 10.01
C THR A 85 16.05 16.04 9.76
N ALA A 86 16.31 15.69 8.50
CA ALA A 86 16.65 14.32 8.08
C ALA A 86 15.69 13.26 8.68
N GLY A 87 14.39 13.49 8.53
CA GLY A 87 13.36 12.58 9.02
C GLY A 87 13.18 12.53 10.54
N LYS A 88 13.90 13.35 11.32
CA LYS A 88 13.79 13.40 12.78
C LYS A 88 13.01 14.62 13.22
N CYS A 89 11.90 14.38 13.90
CA CYS A 89 10.92 15.39 14.26
C CYS A 89 10.74 15.46 15.78
N ALA A 90 10.70 16.67 16.31
CA ALA A 90 10.26 16.88 17.69
C ALA A 90 8.82 16.40 17.89
N GLN A 91 8.43 16.23 19.13
CA GLN A 91 7.06 15.84 19.49
C GLN A 91 6.05 16.75 18.78
N PRO A 92 5.01 16.16 18.15
CA PRO A 92 3.96 16.96 17.55
C PRO A 92 3.22 17.75 18.62
N THR A 93 3.03 19.03 18.39
CA THR A 93 2.15 19.85 19.24
C THR A 93 0.71 19.55 18.84
N ALA A 94 -0.05 18.98 19.76
CA ALA A 94 -1.49 18.77 19.59
C ALA A 94 -2.20 20.14 19.58
N THR A 95 -2.38 20.69 18.38
CA THR A 95 -3.19 21.89 18.17
C THR A 95 -4.48 21.46 17.52
N ALA A 96 -5.62 21.80 18.11
CA ALA A 96 -6.93 21.51 17.55
C ALA A 96 -7.02 22.08 16.12
N GLY A 97 -7.34 21.22 15.15
CA GLY A 97 -7.45 21.59 13.75
C GLY A 97 -6.18 21.43 12.90
N ASN A 98 -5.06 21.02 13.50
CA ASN A 98 -3.84 20.70 12.76
C ASN A 98 -3.83 19.20 12.44
N PRO A 99 -3.78 18.78 11.17
CA PRO A 99 -3.72 17.37 10.81
C PRO A 99 -2.41 16.74 11.32
N ASP A 100 -2.43 15.43 11.52
CA ASP A 100 -1.20 14.67 11.73
C ASP A 100 -0.24 14.92 10.57
N ARG A 101 1.06 14.96 10.85
CA ARG A 101 2.11 15.24 9.84
C ARG A 101 2.02 14.37 8.59
N TRP A 102 1.63 13.12 8.76
CA TRP A 102 1.48 12.21 7.62
C TRP A 102 0.29 12.56 6.70
N ALA A 103 -0.72 13.26 7.23
CA ALA A 103 -1.90 13.71 6.50
C ALA A 103 -1.77 15.15 5.97
N ASP A 104 -0.71 15.86 6.36
CA ASP A 104 -0.43 17.22 5.88
C ASP A 104 0.33 17.16 4.55
N PRO A 105 -0.29 17.59 3.43
CA PRO A 105 0.37 17.59 2.12
C PRO A 105 1.55 18.56 2.04
N SER A 106 1.65 19.54 2.95
CA SER A 106 2.75 20.50 3.02
C SER A 106 3.94 20.01 3.85
N PHE A 107 3.80 18.85 4.50
CA PHE A 107 4.86 18.31 5.34
C PHE A 107 6.07 17.83 4.55
N ALA A 108 7.19 18.53 4.71
CA ALA A 108 8.45 18.28 3.99
C ALA A 108 9.49 17.46 4.80
N GLY A 109 9.11 16.95 5.99
CA GLY A 109 10.05 16.26 6.88
C GLY A 109 10.27 14.77 6.56
N TRP A 110 9.84 14.29 5.40
CA TRP A 110 10.05 12.92 4.96
C TRP A 110 11.53 12.65 4.62
N GLN A 111 12.06 11.52 5.07
CA GLN A 111 13.36 10.98 4.73
C GLN A 111 13.18 9.83 3.72
N ASN A 112 13.94 9.85 2.64
CA ASN A 112 13.96 8.74 1.71
C ASN A 112 14.60 7.51 2.35
N GLY A 113 13.93 6.39 2.28
CA GLY A 113 14.47 5.09 2.59
C GLY A 113 15.20 4.46 1.40
N SER A 114 15.65 3.23 1.60
CA SER A 114 16.31 2.47 0.56
C SER A 114 15.35 2.16 -0.59
N MET A 115 15.75 2.49 -1.81
CA MET A 115 14.94 2.24 -3.00
C MET A 115 14.74 0.74 -3.22
N LEU A 116 13.50 0.31 -3.41
CA LEU A 116 13.19 -1.03 -3.87
C LEU A 116 13.48 -1.10 -5.37
N SER A 117 14.50 -1.86 -5.72
CA SER A 117 14.85 -2.16 -7.11
C SER A 117 13.97 -3.28 -7.67
N GLY A 118 13.71 -3.26 -8.98
CA GLY A 118 12.88 -4.21 -9.70
C GLY A 118 11.68 -3.57 -10.37
N ASP A 119 10.65 -4.34 -10.65
CA ASP A 119 9.46 -3.88 -11.38
C ASP A 119 8.69 -2.74 -10.67
N ALA A 120 8.89 -2.60 -9.37
CA ALA A 120 8.20 -1.58 -8.58
C ALA A 120 8.84 -0.20 -8.67
N ASN A 121 10.15 -0.11 -8.72
CA ASN A 121 10.97 1.12 -8.79
C ASN A 121 10.42 2.24 -7.89
N MET A 122 10.20 1.92 -6.60
CA MET A 122 9.63 2.81 -5.60
C MET A 122 10.69 3.28 -4.62
N THR A 123 10.66 4.57 -4.25
CA THR A 123 11.45 5.13 -3.16
C THR A 123 10.54 5.36 -1.96
N PRO A 124 10.51 4.44 -0.99
CA PRO A 124 9.72 4.61 0.21
C PRO A 124 10.32 5.69 1.09
N GLN A 125 9.49 6.26 1.96
CA GLN A 125 9.88 7.37 2.83
C GLN A 125 9.41 7.12 4.25
N TYR A 126 10.14 7.65 5.22
CA TYR A 126 9.76 7.59 6.64
C TYR A 126 10.12 8.88 7.37
N PHE A 127 9.53 9.07 8.54
CA PHE A 127 9.98 10.03 9.55
C PHE A 127 9.76 9.47 10.95
N ILE A 128 10.54 9.97 11.88
CA ILE A 128 10.58 9.53 13.28
C ILE A 128 10.25 10.72 14.18
N GLU A 129 9.29 10.56 15.06
CA GLU A 129 8.89 11.55 16.03
C GLU A 129 9.29 11.11 17.43
N LEU A 130 9.97 11.98 18.18
CA LEU A 130 10.24 11.75 19.60
C LEU A 130 9.00 12.11 20.40
N MET A 131 8.35 11.12 20.99
CA MET A 131 7.10 11.30 21.77
C MET A 131 7.32 11.63 23.24
N GLY A 132 8.58 11.78 23.66
CA GLY A 132 8.97 11.97 25.05
C GLY A 132 9.25 10.67 25.77
N ASN A 133 9.49 10.74 27.08
CA ASN A 133 9.76 9.59 27.92
C ASN A 133 8.45 9.03 28.48
N ALA A 134 8.37 7.72 28.59
CA ALA A 134 7.23 7.06 29.22
C ALA A 134 7.67 5.90 30.12
N PRO A 135 6.86 5.56 31.15
CA PRO A 135 7.15 4.46 32.05
C PRO A 135 7.28 3.11 31.33
N ASN A 136 8.23 2.28 31.76
CA ASN A 136 8.43 0.94 31.22
C ASN A 136 7.50 -0.11 31.89
N TRP A 137 7.06 0.18 33.12
CA TRP A 137 6.08 -0.62 33.84
C TRP A 137 5.15 0.28 34.65
N PRO A 138 3.93 -0.17 34.93
CA PRO A 138 2.96 0.61 35.69
C PRO A 138 3.47 1.00 37.08
N GLY A 139 3.39 2.28 37.42
CA GLY A 139 3.72 2.80 38.73
C GLY A 139 5.21 3.05 39.02
N CYS A 140 6.11 2.76 38.08
CA CYS A 140 7.54 3.01 38.30
C CYS A 140 7.86 4.49 38.49
N ASP A 141 7.08 5.37 37.92
CA ASP A 141 7.19 6.82 38.04
C ASP A 141 6.69 7.37 39.38
N GLN A 142 6.05 6.53 40.19
CA GLN A 142 5.57 6.85 41.55
C GLN A 142 6.53 6.34 42.64
N GLU A 143 7.55 5.56 42.28
CA GLU A 143 8.54 5.05 43.23
C GLU A 143 9.49 6.16 43.68
N ILE A 144 9.88 6.14 44.99
CA ILE A 144 10.83 7.08 45.59
C ILE A 144 11.94 6.29 46.31
N PRO A 145 13.19 6.32 45.86
CA PRO A 145 13.67 6.93 44.61
C PRO A 145 13.20 6.21 43.35
N MET A 146 12.94 6.98 42.29
CA MET A 146 12.52 6.38 41.01
C MET A 146 13.63 5.49 40.44
N HIS A 147 13.26 4.31 39.93
CA HIS A 147 14.22 3.39 39.33
C HIS A 147 14.88 3.99 38.09
N PRO A 148 16.23 3.89 37.90
CA PRO A 148 16.93 4.50 36.75
C PRO A 148 16.39 4.11 35.38
N ASN A 149 15.89 2.88 35.25
CA ASN A 149 15.34 2.34 34.00
C ASN A 149 13.81 2.52 33.89
N CYS A 150 13.19 3.33 34.77
CA CYS A 150 11.75 3.54 34.75
C CYS A 150 11.29 4.23 33.47
N LEU A 151 11.97 5.29 33.08
CA LEU A 151 11.58 6.11 31.94
C LEU A 151 12.52 5.87 30.75
N THR A 152 11.93 5.52 29.60
CA THR A 152 12.66 5.44 28.34
C THR A 152 11.99 6.25 27.25
N PRO A 153 12.76 6.76 26.28
CA PRO A 153 12.18 7.46 25.13
C PRO A 153 11.22 6.59 24.33
N ARG A 154 10.13 7.20 23.92
CA ARG A 154 9.17 6.62 23.00
C ARG A 154 9.24 7.33 21.67
N TYR A 155 9.19 6.57 20.62
CA TYR A 155 9.24 7.08 19.25
C TYR A 155 8.02 6.62 18.48
N ARG A 156 7.53 7.48 17.61
CA ARG A 156 6.52 7.14 16.62
C ARG A 156 7.18 7.21 15.26
N ILE A 157 7.16 6.11 14.54
CA ILE A 157 7.77 6.00 13.21
C ILE A 157 6.62 5.87 12.23
N THR A 158 6.61 6.75 11.24
CA THR A 158 5.61 6.74 10.17
C THR A 158 6.33 6.55 8.86
N ALA A 159 5.85 5.60 8.05
CA ALA A 159 6.43 5.28 6.75
C ALA A 159 5.37 5.27 5.66
N ARG A 160 5.78 5.61 4.42
CA ARG A 160 4.95 5.50 3.22
C ARG A 160 5.74 4.85 2.09
N ASN A 161 5.02 4.21 1.18
CA ASN A 161 5.65 3.49 0.06
C ASN A 161 6.27 4.41 -0.99
N LEU A 162 5.77 5.64 -1.15
CA LEU A 162 6.22 6.59 -2.16
C LEU A 162 5.79 8.01 -1.80
N ASP A 163 6.38 8.99 -2.46
CA ASP A 163 5.88 10.36 -2.45
C ASP A 163 4.69 10.50 -3.41
N PRO A 164 3.48 10.79 -2.92
CA PRO A 164 2.30 10.91 -3.78
C PRO A 164 2.37 12.08 -4.77
N THR A 165 3.24 13.07 -4.53
CA THR A 165 3.45 14.22 -5.41
C THR A 165 4.51 13.97 -6.48
N GLY A 166 5.22 12.85 -6.39
CA GLY A 166 6.26 12.47 -7.34
C GLY A 166 5.70 12.15 -8.74
N ALA A 167 6.48 12.46 -9.76
CA ALA A 167 6.10 12.18 -11.14
C ALA A 167 5.86 10.67 -11.36
N GLY A 168 4.72 10.31 -11.94
CA GLY A 168 4.32 8.92 -12.21
C GLY A 168 3.75 8.14 -11.01
N ASN A 169 3.54 8.79 -9.87
CA ASN A 169 3.04 8.16 -8.66
C ASN A 169 1.51 8.31 -8.48
N SER A 170 0.83 9.13 -9.29
CA SER A 170 -0.60 9.44 -9.15
C SER A 170 -1.53 8.22 -9.25
N ASP A 171 -1.11 7.20 -10.00
CA ASP A 171 -1.91 6.01 -10.27
C ASP A 171 -1.52 4.81 -9.38
N ARG A 172 -0.61 5.01 -8.44
CA ARG A 172 -0.13 3.99 -7.51
C ARG A 172 -0.90 4.01 -6.20
N SER A 173 -1.05 2.85 -5.59
CA SER A 173 -1.65 2.75 -4.25
C SER A 173 -0.76 3.42 -3.20
N LEU A 174 -1.28 4.41 -2.48
CA LEU A 174 -0.59 4.99 -1.32
C LEU A 174 -0.87 4.13 -0.09
N VAL A 175 0.19 3.68 0.56
CA VAL A 175 0.14 2.94 1.83
C VAL A 175 0.97 3.71 2.86
N VAL A 176 0.34 4.00 4.00
CA VAL A 176 1.00 4.63 5.15
C VAL A 176 0.93 3.67 6.33
N LEU A 177 2.07 3.41 6.94
CA LEU A 177 2.22 2.58 8.13
C LEU A 177 2.75 3.42 9.28
N GLN A 178 2.34 3.06 10.50
CA GLN A 178 2.82 3.72 11.71
C GLN A 178 3.12 2.69 12.79
N SER A 179 4.26 2.85 13.46
CA SER A 179 4.71 2.02 14.58
C SER A 179 5.08 2.90 15.78
N ASN A 180 4.81 2.41 16.98
CA ASN A 180 5.32 2.99 18.21
C ASN A 180 6.47 2.13 18.72
N TYR A 181 7.63 2.74 18.88
CA TYR A 181 8.86 2.07 19.31
C TYR A 181 9.28 2.57 20.69
N ALA A 182 9.56 1.62 21.58
CA ALA A 182 10.19 1.89 22.88
C ALA A 182 11.70 1.68 22.74
N ALA A 183 12.52 2.65 23.15
CA ALA A 183 13.97 2.44 23.18
C ALA A 183 14.31 1.24 24.08
N ALA A 184 15.34 0.50 23.67
CA ALA A 184 15.85 -0.59 24.50
C ALA A 184 16.36 -0.03 25.84
N LEU A 185 16.11 -0.79 26.91
CA LEU A 185 16.75 -0.47 28.20
C LEU A 185 18.27 -0.60 28.05
N PRO A 186 19.06 0.28 28.66
CA PRO A 186 20.50 0.07 28.75
C PRO A 186 20.74 -1.29 29.42
N SER A 187 21.59 -2.12 28.82
CA SER A 187 22.03 -3.36 29.45
C SER A 187 22.70 -3.06 30.79
N PRO A 188 22.45 -3.86 31.83
CA PRO A 188 23.03 -3.69 33.15
C PRO A 188 24.55 -3.81 33.12
#